data_207d64f59b1ce98f6ac3905821edbd16
#
_entry.id   207d64f59b1ce98f6ac3905821edbd16
#
_cell.length_a   1.000
_cell.length_b   1.000
_cell.length_c   1.000
_cell.angle_alpha   90.00
_cell.angle_beta   90.00
_cell.angle_gamma   90.00
#
_symmetry.space_group_name_H-M   'P 1'
#
loop_
_entity.id
_entity.type
_entity.pdbx_description
1 polymer ?
#
loop_
_entity_poly.entity_id
_entity_poly.type
_entity_poly.pdbx_seq_one_letter_code
_entity_poly.pdbx_strand_id
1 'polypeptide(L)'
;MTDLIEIAETKISNSNKLTIIAGLNVLEDDQQTVEVSEKLKKIIESQGNPFIFKASFDKANRSSVDSYRGPGLEKGLEIFKELKLSLIHI
;
A
#
# COMPACT_ATOMS: atom_id res chain seq x y z
N MET A 1 -22.69 18.33 -2.06
CA MET A 1 -21.52 18.70 -1.25
C MET A 1 -20.51 17.54 -1.26
N THR A 2 -19.26 17.86 -1.39
CA THR A 2 -18.20 16.85 -1.47
C THR A 2 -17.60 16.67 -0.08
N ASP A 3 -17.56 15.44 0.41
CA ASP A 3 -16.90 15.13 1.68
C ASP A 3 -15.41 14.97 1.46
N LEU A 4 -14.63 15.59 2.34
CA LEU A 4 -13.18 15.51 2.31
C LEU A 4 -12.72 14.45 3.31
N ILE A 5 -11.89 13.52 2.85
CA ILE A 5 -11.28 12.50 3.68
C ILE A 5 -9.77 12.73 3.68
N GLU A 6 -9.17 12.68 4.85
CA GLU A 6 -7.71 12.79 4.97
C GLU A 6 -7.13 11.48 5.48
N ILE A 7 -6.12 10.98 4.75
CA ILE A 7 -5.35 9.80 5.15
C ILE A 7 -3.89 10.22 5.10
N ALA A 8 -3.21 10.17 6.26
CA ALA A 8 -1.88 10.75 6.43
C ALA A 8 -1.95 12.22 5.96
N GLU A 9 -1.15 12.61 4.98
CA GLU A 9 -1.17 13.97 4.43
C GLU A 9 -1.99 14.06 3.13
N THR A 10 -2.63 12.96 2.73
CA THR A 10 -3.39 12.91 1.48
C THR A 10 -4.85 13.28 1.73
N LYS A 11 -5.34 14.24 0.96
CA LYS A 11 -6.73 14.68 1.01
C LYS A 11 -7.51 14.04 -0.13
N ILE A 12 -8.54 13.30 0.22
CA ILE A 12 -9.34 12.54 -0.72
C ILE A 12 -10.74 13.13 -0.79
N SER A 13 -11.16 13.56 -1.98
CA SER A 13 -12.51 14.03 -2.22
C SER A 13 -12.80 14.03 -3.72
N ASN A 14 -14.05 14.21 -4.09
CA ASN A 14 -14.43 14.27 -5.50
C ASN A 14 -13.88 15.50 -6.22
N SER A 15 -13.48 16.53 -5.48
CA SER A 15 -12.92 17.75 -6.06
C SER A 15 -11.39 17.74 -6.17
N ASN A 16 -10.72 16.76 -5.57
CA ASN A 16 -9.26 16.61 -5.66
C ASN A 16 -8.90 15.61 -6.74
N LYS A 17 -7.62 15.55 -7.09
CA LYS A 17 -7.13 14.53 -8.01
C LYS A 17 -7.37 13.15 -7.43
N LEU A 18 -7.60 12.18 -8.30
CA LEU A 18 -7.86 10.79 -7.91
C LEU A 18 -6.68 10.22 -7.13
N THR A 19 -6.96 9.73 -5.92
CA THR A 19 -5.97 9.02 -5.13
C THR A 19 -5.93 7.56 -5.57
N ILE A 20 -4.73 7.05 -5.83
CA ILE A 20 -4.55 5.67 -6.26
C ILE A 20 -4.08 4.85 -5.06
N ILE A 21 -4.87 3.83 -4.72
CA ILE A 21 -4.51 2.86 -3.69
C ILE A 21 -4.13 1.58 -4.43
N ALA A 22 -2.87 1.21 -4.37
CA ALA A 22 -2.35 0.08 -5.12
C ALA A 22 -1.22 -0.59 -4.36
N GLY A 23 -0.94 -1.85 -4.69
CA GLY A 23 0.15 -2.55 -4.05
C GLY A 23 0.11 -4.04 -4.32
N LEU A 24 0.52 -4.83 -3.33
CA LEU A 24 0.60 -6.27 -3.42
C LEU A 24 -0.63 -6.92 -2.82
N ASN A 25 -1.08 -8.02 -3.43
CA ASN A 25 -2.17 -8.81 -2.88
C ASN A 25 -1.81 -9.35 -1.49
N VAL A 26 -0.56 -9.77 -1.31
CA VAL A 26 -0.04 -10.23 -0.04
C VAL A 26 1.46 -9.93 0.03
N LEU A 27 1.96 -9.61 1.22
CA LEU A 27 3.39 -9.44 1.42
C LEU A 27 4.10 -10.78 1.34
N GLU A 28 5.16 -10.87 0.56
CA GLU A 28 5.94 -12.10 0.42
C GLU A 28 7.41 -11.87 0.80
N ASP A 29 8.07 -10.93 0.14
CA ASP A 29 9.49 -10.65 0.27
C ASP A 29 9.69 -9.17 0.56
N ASP A 30 10.50 -8.85 1.56
CA ASP A 30 10.78 -7.47 1.95
C ASP A 30 11.34 -6.66 0.79
N GLN A 31 12.31 -7.24 0.08
CA GLN A 31 12.96 -6.55 -1.04
C GLN A 31 11.98 -6.30 -2.18
N GLN A 32 11.17 -7.30 -2.51
CA GLN A 32 10.12 -7.16 -3.53
C GLN A 32 9.14 -6.07 -3.14
N THR A 33 8.73 -6.04 -1.88
CA THR A 33 7.79 -5.05 -1.37
C THR A 33 8.33 -3.63 -1.54
N VAL A 34 9.60 -3.41 -1.17
CA VAL A 34 10.23 -2.11 -1.32
C VAL A 34 10.32 -1.71 -2.80
N GLU A 35 10.78 -2.62 -3.65
CA GLU A 35 10.92 -2.35 -5.08
C GLU A 35 9.60 -2.01 -5.75
N VAL A 36 8.56 -2.80 -5.48
CA VAL A 36 7.24 -2.58 -6.07
C VAL A 36 6.64 -1.27 -5.57
N SER A 37 6.73 -1.00 -4.26
CA SER A 37 6.16 0.22 -3.70
C SER A 37 6.84 1.47 -4.26
N GLU A 38 8.16 1.45 -4.40
CA GLU A 38 8.89 2.57 -4.97
C GLU A 38 8.57 2.80 -6.44
N LYS A 39 8.46 1.73 -7.23
CA LYS A 39 8.06 1.84 -8.63
C LYS A 39 6.65 2.37 -8.78
N LEU A 40 5.70 1.89 -7.99
CA LEU A 40 4.33 2.38 -8.01
C LEU A 40 4.27 3.85 -7.62
N LYS A 41 4.98 4.23 -6.58
CA LYS A 41 5.05 5.63 -6.14
C LYS A 41 5.53 6.52 -7.29
N LYS A 42 6.63 6.13 -7.93
CA LYS A 42 7.21 6.91 -9.02
C LYS A 42 6.24 7.05 -10.19
N ILE A 43 5.61 5.95 -10.61
CA ILE A 43 4.69 5.96 -11.74
C ILE A 43 3.44 6.78 -11.43
N ILE A 44 2.82 6.54 -10.30
CA ILE A 44 1.54 7.16 -9.94
C ILE A 44 1.71 8.64 -9.67
N GLU A 45 2.75 9.02 -8.92
CA GLU A 45 3.00 10.42 -8.60
C GLU A 45 3.49 11.21 -9.80
N SER A 46 4.14 10.55 -10.78
CA SER A 46 4.53 11.21 -12.02
C SER A 46 3.32 11.65 -12.85
N GLN A 47 2.17 11.02 -12.64
CA GLN A 47 0.91 11.40 -13.29
C GLN A 47 0.16 12.47 -12.47
N GLY A 48 0.73 12.93 -11.38
CA GLY A 48 0.12 13.93 -10.51
C GLY A 48 -0.92 13.40 -9.55
N ASN A 49 -0.99 12.08 -9.36
CA ASN A 49 -1.95 11.47 -8.45
C ASN A 49 -1.29 11.13 -7.11
N PRO A 50 -1.99 11.35 -5.98
CA PRO A 50 -1.51 10.84 -4.70
C PRO A 50 -1.51 9.32 -4.68
N PHE A 51 -0.57 8.75 -3.96
CA PHE A 51 -0.39 7.30 -3.90
C PHE A 51 -0.43 6.81 -2.45
N ILE A 52 -1.20 5.74 -2.22
CA ILE A 52 -1.23 5.01 -0.95
C ILE A 52 -0.93 3.56 -1.25
N PHE A 53 0.10 3.01 -0.61
CA PHE A 53 0.46 1.61 -0.79
C PHE A 53 -0.44 0.73 0.07
N LYS A 54 -0.95 -0.34 -0.54
CA LYS A 54 -1.80 -1.32 0.14
C LYS A 54 -1.22 -2.71 -0.07
N ALA A 55 -1.15 -3.49 1.02
CA ALA A 55 -0.80 -4.89 0.95
C ALA A 55 -1.39 -5.61 2.16
N SER A 56 -1.60 -6.91 2.04
CA SER A 56 -2.11 -7.71 3.13
C SER A 56 -0.96 -8.47 3.79
N PHE A 57 -0.94 -8.50 5.12
CA PHE A 57 0.02 -9.29 5.87
C PHE A 57 -0.49 -10.71 6.17
N ASP A 58 -1.78 -10.95 5.95
CA ASP A 58 -2.40 -12.27 6.14
C ASP A 58 -3.61 -12.40 5.20
N LYS A 59 -3.64 -13.46 4.40
CA LYS A 59 -4.72 -13.77 3.47
C LYS A 59 -5.44 -15.05 3.91
N ALA A 60 -6.32 -14.92 4.88
CA ALA A 60 -7.10 -16.02 5.40
C ALA A 60 -8.14 -16.57 4.38
N ASN A 61 -8.47 -15.78 3.36
CA ASN A 61 -9.49 -16.15 2.36
C ASN A 61 -8.93 -16.87 1.13
N ARG A 62 -7.72 -17.41 1.23
CA ARG A 62 -7.14 -18.21 0.15
C ARG A 62 -7.92 -19.51 -0.04
N SER A 63 -8.02 -19.97 -1.29
CA SER A 63 -8.79 -21.15 -1.65
C SER A 63 -8.16 -22.48 -1.21
N SER A 64 -6.91 -22.49 -0.84
CA SER A 64 -6.17 -23.69 -0.40
C SER A 64 -5.47 -23.42 0.91
N VAL A 65 -5.48 -24.40 1.81
CA VAL A 65 -4.75 -24.29 3.08
C VAL A 65 -3.24 -24.22 2.89
N ASP A 66 -2.75 -24.69 1.73
CA ASP A 66 -1.34 -24.66 1.39
C ASP A 66 -0.94 -23.34 0.72
N SER A 67 -1.89 -22.46 0.40
CA SER A 67 -1.60 -21.18 -0.23
C SER A 67 -0.87 -20.27 0.74
N TYR A 68 0.08 -19.47 0.24
CA TYR A 68 0.81 -18.50 1.04
C TYR A 68 -0.15 -17.42 1.53
N ARG A 69 -0.18 -17.22 2.85
CA ARG A 69 -1.10 -16.27 3.50
C ARG A 69 -0.45 -14.93 3.83
N GLY A 70 0.87 -14.87 3.79
CA GLY A 70 1.60 -13.67 4.15
C GLY A 70 2.46 -13.86 5.39
N PRO A 71 3.26 -12.85 5.75
CA PRO A 71 4.23 -12.94 6.84
C PRO A 71 3.62 -12.89 8.24
N GLY A 72 2.33 -12.53 8.35
CA GLY A 72 1.68 -12.34 9.63
C GLY A 72 1.83 -10.91 10.15
N LEU A 73 1.20 -10.62 11.30
CA LEU A 73 1.09 -9.27 11.82
C LEU A 73 2.44 -8.63 12.15
N GLU A 74 3.28 -9.32 12.92
CA GLU A 74 4.54 -8.75 13.39
C GLU A 74 5.48 -8.40 12.24
N LYS A 75 5.70 -9.35 11.34
CA LYS A 75 6.56 -9.14 10.19
C LYS A 75 5.96 -8.11 9.23
N GLY A 76 4.65 -8.14 9.04
CA GLY A 76 3.95 -7.16 8.22
C GLY A 76 4.14 -5.75 8.73
N LEU A 77 4.02 -5.54 10.03
CA LEU A 77 4.23 -4.23 10.65
C LEU A 77 5.66 -3.74 10.48
N GLU A 78 6.65 -4.64 10.58
CA GLU A 78 8.04 -4.28 10.34
C GLU A 78 8.26 -3.79 8.90
N ILE A 79 7.70 -4.48 7.92
CA ILE A 79 7.79 -4.11 6.52
C ILE A 79 7.13 -2.74 6.28
N PHE A 80 5.94 -2.54 6.81
CA PHE A 80 5.23 -1.26 6.67
C PHE A 80 6.00 -0.11 7.34
N LYS A 81 6.64 -0.37 8.47
CA LYS A 81 7.46 0.62 9.15
C LYS A 81 8.63 1.07 8.27
N GLU A 82 9.29 0.13 7.61
CA GLU A 82 10.35 0.44 6.65
C GLU A 82 9.85 1.31 5.51
N LEU A 83 8.68 0.98 4.96
CA LEU A 83 8.09 1.74 3.85
C LEU A 83 7.76 3.16 4.28
N LYS A 84 7.28 3.35 5.49
CA LYS A 84 7.00 4.70 6.02
C LYS A 84 8.26 5.54 6.14
N LEU A 85 9.37 4.92 6.53
CA LEU A 85 10.65 5.61 6.59
C LEU A 85 11.12 6.04 5.20
N SER A 86 10.64 5.38 4.15
CA SER A 86 10.91 5.74 2.75
C SER A 86 9.89 6.74 2.20
N LEU A 87 9.10 7.38 3.06
CA LEU A 87 8.08 8.37 2.70
C LEU A 87 6.96 7.81 1.82
N ILE A 88 6.63 6.53 2.01
CA ILE A 88 5.51 5.90 1.31
C ILE A 88 4.32 5.82 2.27
N HIS A 89 3.17 6.35 1.84
CA HIS A 89 1.93 6.24 2.61
C HIS A 89 1.35 4.82 2.43
N ILE A 90 0.89 4.25 3.53
CA ILE A 90 0.42 2.87 3.54
C ILE A 90 -1.04 2.83 3.97
#